data_4a662b6b32b16235b4780ad9b406c3ff
#
_entry.id   4a662b6b32b16235b4780ad9b406c3ff
#
_cell.length_a   1.000
_cell.length_b   1.000
_cell.length_c   1.000
_cell.angle_alpha   90.00
_cell.angle_beta   90.00
_cell.angle_gamma   90.00
#
_symmetry.space_group_name_H-M   'P 1'
#
loop_
_entity.id
_entity.type
_entity.pdbx_description
1 polymer ?
#
loop_
_entity_poly.entity_id
_entity_poly.type
_entity_poly.pdbx_seq_one_letter_code
_entity_poly.pdbx_strand_id
1 'polypeptide(L)'
;MKKWIALTLALVLALSLFAGCGKSADADETDYASMSIEELKPLLKTVTDGKLTVATSPDFAPYEFYSIDENENPTLVGFDIALAQYIAVYLGLELEIIPMDFDGTLSELSAKKVDLALSGYSPDPTREDKMDFSDIYYVGGQSFVTVQDKADSFSTLADANKAEYQIGAQLGSIQADLAKENTPDADIVELSKVTDIIAELLSGKLDGAFIETVVAEAYAKNYPALCVKFAVPYEQEGSVVGVSKDNGALLAAVNLAIAAAKEDGSMDRFVAEANTLAEGNTYEGLLDNQG
;
A
#
# COMPACT_ATOMS: atom_id res chain seq x y z
N MET A 1 6.23 -16.59 -77.84
CA MET A 1 5.47 -17.16 -76.71
C MET A 1 6.25 -17.23 -75.39
N LYS A 2 7.53 -17.68 -75.37
CA LYS A 2 8.31 -17.80 -74.10
C LYS A 2 8.64 -16.50 -73.40
N LYS A 3 8.71 -15.35 -74.07
CA LYS A 3 9.01 -14.03 -73.49
C LYS A 3 7.84 -13.37 -72.81
N TRP A 4 6.59 -13.68 -73.20
CA TRP A 4 5.38 -13.15 -72.63
C TRP A 4 4.96 -13.88 -71.35
N ILE A 5 5.30 -15.18 -71.26
CA ILE A 5 5.06 -15.97 -70.02
C ILE A 5 5.98 -15.53 -68.89
N ALA A 6 7.22 -15.14 -69.21
CA ALA A 6 8.15 -14.61 -68.21
C ALA A 6 7.72 -13.25 -67.62
N LEU A 7 7.08 -12.40 -68.42
CA LEU A 7 6.61 -11.06 -67.95
C LEU A 7 5.36 -11.18 -67.07
N THR A 8 4.45 -12.12 -67.35
CA THR A 8 3.28 -12.37 -66.52
C THR A 8 3.61 -13.04 -65.20
N LEU A 9 4.64 -13.92 -65.16
CA LEU A 9 5.09 -14.51 -63.89
C LEU A 9 5.81 -13.50 -62.97
N ALA A 10 6.55 -12.56 -63.58
CA ALA A 10 7.19 -11.48 -62.81
C ALA A 10 6.18 -10.46 -62.21
N LEU A 11 5.05 -10.22 -62.92
CA LEU A 11 4.01 -9.32 -62.44
C LEU A 11 3.19 -9.96 -61.30
N VAL A 12 2.98 -11.28 -61.31
CA VAL A 12 2.28 -12.01 -60.25
C VAL A 12 3.17 -12.10 -58.97
N LEU A 13 4.51 -12.24 -59.11
CA LEU A 13 5.39 -12.22 -57.96
C LEU A 13 5.57 -10.81 -57.35
N ALA A 14 5.42 -9.75 -58.13
CA ALA A 14 5.51 -8.37 -57.64
C ALA A 14 4.23 -7.95 -56.87
N LEU A 15 3.07 -8.52 -57.16
CA LEU A 15 1.81 -8.26 -56.43
C LEU A 15 1.73 -9.04 -55.11
N SER A 16 2.48 -10.12 -54.93
CA SER A 16 2.53 -10.88 -53.68
C SER A 16 3.43 -10.26 -52.59
N LEU A 17 4.27 -9.27 -52.97
CA LEU A 17 5.15 -8.56 -52.02
C LEU A 17 4.51 -7.33 -51.37
N PHE A 18 3.30 -6.89 -51.80
CA PHE A 18 2.56 -5.77 -51.23
C PHE A 18 1.41 -6.18 -50.30
N ALA A 19 1.19 -7.48 -50.12
CA ALA A 19 0.16 -7.98 -49.18
C ALA A 19 0.74 -8.33 -47.80
N GLY A 20 1.97 -7.94 -47.49
CA GLY A 20 2.69 -8.28 -46.25
C GLY A 20 2.96 -7.11 -45.31
N CYS A 21 2.27 -5.96 -45.42
CA CYS A 21 2.14 -5.02 -44.31
C CYS A 21 0.88 -5.37 -43.52
N GLY A 22 0.91 -6.50 -42.84
CA GLY A 22 0.08 -6.67 -41.67
C GLY A 22 0.46 -5.55 -40.70
N LYS A 23 -0.42 -4.55 -40.50
CA LYS A 23 -0.47 -3.84 -39.26
C LYS A 23 -0.34 -4.90 -38.18
N SER A 24 0.70 -4.81 -37.33
CA SER A 24 0.63 -5.32 -35.99
C SER A 24 -0.73 -4.81 -35.51
N ALA A 25 -1.65 -5.69 -35.24
CA ALA A 25 -2.78 -5.32 -34.40
C ALA A 25 -2.10 -4.91 -33.10
N ASP A 26 -1.98 -3.59 -32.87
CA ASP A 26 -1.92 -3.09 -31.53
C ASP A 26 -3.10 -3.78 -30.88
N ALA A 27 -2.84 -4.64 -29.91
CA ALA A 27 -3.88 -5.18 -29.07
C ALA A 27 -4.61 -3.95 -28.57
N ASP A 28 -5.87 -3.80 -28.96
CA ASP A 28 -6.74 -2.71 -28.52
C ASP A 28 -6.77 -2.83 -27.00
N GLU A 29 -5.92 -2.05 -26.33
CA GLU A 29 -5.78 -2.09 -24.87
C GLU A 29 -7.12 -1.60 -24.35
N THR A 30 -7.88 -2.50 -23.76
CA THR A 30 -9.23 -2.21 -23.30
C THR A 30 -9.18 -1.05 -22.33
N ASP A 31 -9.84 0.07 -22.64
CA ASP A 31 -9.92 1.24 -21.78
C ASP A 31 -10.91 0.99 -20.64
N TYR A 32 -10.45 0.25 -19.63
CA TYR A 32 -11.24 -0.05 -18.43
C TYR A 32 -11.63 1.20 -17.65
N ALA A 33 -10.82 2.27 -17.71
CA ALA A 33 -11.06 3.50 -16.94
C ALA A 33 -12.31 4.26 -17.39
N SER A 34 -12.78 4.04 -18.63
CA SER A 34 -14.01 4.64 -19.17
C SER A 34 -15.28 3.83 -18.89
N MET A 35 -15.17 2.61 -18.33
CA MET A 35 -16.29 1.70 -18.11
C MET A 35 -17.05 2.01 -16.82
N SER A 36 -18.36 1.79 -16.84
CA SER A 36 -19.18 1.77 -15.63
C SER A 36 -18.94 0.51 -14.80
N ILE A 37 -19.34 0.53 -13.52
CA ILE A 37 -19.19 -0.64 -12.66
C ILE A 37 -19.97 -1.86 -13.15
N GLU A 38 -21.14 -1.67 -13.80
CA GLU A 38 -21.95 -2.72 -14.39
C GLU A 38 -21.24 -3.41 -15.56
N GLU A 39 -20.42 -2.66 -16.31
CA GLU A 39 -19.61 -3.19 -17.40
C GLU A 39 -18.35 -3.88 -16.89
N LEU A 40 -17.76 -3.41 -15.77
CA LEU A 40 -16.57 -3.98 -15.17
C LEU A 40 -16.83 -5.28 -14.40
N LYS A 41 -17.96 -5.39 -13.66
CA LYS A 41 -18.27 -6.57 -12.84
C LYS A 41 -18.11 -7.92 -13.55
N PRO A 42 -18.61 -8.12 -14.77
CA PRO A 42 -18.44 -9.39 -15.48
C PRO A 42 -17.01 -9.65 -15.99
N LEU A 43 -16.12 -8.64 -15.94
CA LEU A 43 -14.71 -8.72 -16.37
C LEU A 43 -13.76 -8.94 -15.20
N LEU A 44 -14.23 -8.81 -13.96
CA LEU A 44 -13.41 -9.00 -12.77
C LEU A 44 -12.81 -10.41 -12.73
N LYS A 45 -11.53 -10.47 -12.46
CA LYS A 45 -10.79 -11.71 -12.22
C LYS A 45 -10.16 -11.63 -10.84
N THR A 46 -10.58 -12.51 -9.95
CA THR A 46 -10.06 -12.63 -8.60
C THR A 46 -9.32 -13.94 -8.41
N VAL A 47 -8.41 -13.98 -7.45
CA VAL A 47 -7.62 -15.20 -7.11
C VAL A 47 -8.54 -16.35 -6.74
N THR A 48 -9.60 -16.05 -5.99
CA THR A 48 -10.65 -16.99 -5.65
C THR A 48 -11.97 -16.47 -6.23
N ASP A 49 -12.63 -17.29 -7.05
CA ASP A 49 -13.88 -16.89 -7.72
C ASP A 49 -14.95 -16.46 -6.71
N GLY A 50 -15.54 -15.28 -6.95
CA GLY A 50 -16.55 -14.68 -6.09
C GLY A 50 -16.03 -14.02 -4.81
N LYS A 51 -14.72 -14.05 -4.54
CA LYS A 51 -14.09 -13.40 -3.40
C LYS A 51 -13.14 -12.30 -3.79
N LEU A 52 -13.00 -11.30 -2.92
CA LEU A 52 -11.95 -10.30 -2.95
C LEU A 52 -10.96 -10.62 -1.82
N THR A 53 -9.78 -11.11 -2.19
CA THR A 53 -8.71 -11.45 -1.23
C THR A 53 -7.83 -10.22 -1.00
N VAL A 54 -7.66 -9.83 0.27
CA VAL A 54 -6.95 -8.61 0.66
C VAL A 54 -5.87 -8.93 1.67
N ALA A 55 -4.61 -8.66 1.34
CA ALA A 55 -3.50 -8.72 2.29
C ALA A 55 -3.41 -7.41 3.09
N THR A 56 -3.08 -7.52 4.38
CA THR A 56 -2.95 -6.37 5.30
C THR A 56 -1.97 -6.67 6.43
N SER A 57 -1.33 -5.63 7.00
CA SER A 57 -0.38 -5.74 8.12
C SER A 57 -0.94 -5.02 9.35
N PRO A 58 -1.62 -5.75 10.28
CA PRO A 58 -2.47 -5.13 11.30
C PRO A 58 -1.70 -4.62 12.53
N ASP A 59 -0.71 -3.78 12.31
CA ASP A 59 0.11 -3.08 13.29
C ASP A 59 0.22 -1.56 13.01
N PHE A 60 -0.67 -1.04 12.13
CA PHE A 60 -0.58 0.29 11.54
C PHE A 60 -1.83 1.14 11.84
N ALA A 61 -2.20 1.26 13.15
CA ALA A 61 -3.36 2.07 13.56
C ALA A 61 -3.17 3.55 13.18
N PRO A 62 -4.20 4.24 12.64
CA PRO A 62 -5.60 3.82 12.49
C PRO A 62 -5.96 3.17 11.13
N TYR A 63 -4.98 2.87 10.26
CA TYR A 63 -5.21 2.21 8.97
C TYR A 63 -5.76 0.79 9.15
N GLU A 64 -4.97 -0.10 9.76
CA GLU A 64 -5.34 -1.48 10.07
C GLU A 64 -4.68 -1.93 11.38
N PHE A 65 -5.48 -2.47 12.30
CA PHE A 65 -5.00 -2.90 13.60
C PHE A 65 -6.01 -3.81 14.29
N TYR A 66 -5.58 -4.48 15.36
CA TYR A 66 -6.49 -5.21 16.22
C TYR A 66 -7.00 -4.32 17.35
N SER A 67 -8.32 -4.14 17.41
CA SER A 67 -9.01 -3.60 18.58
C SER A 67 -9.41 -4.74 19.49
N ILE A 68 -9.24 -4.57 20.79
CA ILE A 68 -9.59 -5.57 21.80
C ILE A 68 -10.94 -5.18 22.40
N ASP A 69 -11.92 -6.08 22.35
CA ASP A 69 -13.25 -5.87 22.94
C ASP A 69 -13.24 -6.05 24.48
N GLU A 70 -14.37 -5.78 25.13
CA GLU A 70 -14.53 -5.93 26.59
C GLU A 70 -14.31 -7.37 27.10
N ASN A 71 -14.27 -8.37 26.22
CA ASN A 71 -14.01 -9.77 26.51
C ASN A 71 -12.61 -10.23 26.10
N GLU A 72 -11.70 -9.30 25.82
CA GLU A 72 -10.32 -9.53 25.36
C GLU A 72 -10.23 -10.24 23.99
N ASN A 73 -11.29 -10.18 23.16
CA ASN A 73 -11.22 -10.75 21.81
C ASN A 73 -10.65 -9.72 20.83
N PRO A 74 -9.62 -10.08 20.04
CA PRO A 74 -9.10 -9.20 19.00
C PRO A 74 -10.06 -9.14 17.81
N THR A 75 -10.36 -7.95 17.34
CA THR A 75 -11.12 -7.69 16.11
C THR A 75 -10.28 -6.82 15.19
N LEU A 76 -10.10 -7.27 13.95
CA LEU A 76 -9.39 -6.51 12.94
C LEU A 76 -10.24 -5.33 12.47
N VAL A 77 -9.73 -4.12 12.66
CA VAL A 77 -10.41 -2.86 12.39
C VAL A 77 -9.45 -1.84 11.77
N GLY A 78 -9.96 -0.68 11.41
CA GLY A 78 -9.20 0.42 10.82
C GLY A 78 -9.86 0.91 9.54
N PHE A 79 -9.43 2.07 9.06
CA PHE A 79 -10.07 2.63 7.87
C PHE A 79 -9.69 1.89 6.57
N ASP A 80 -8.55 1.21 6.50
CA ASP A 80 -8.20 0.32 5.39
C ASP A 80 -9.10 -0.91 5.37
N ILE A 81 -9.41 -1.45 6.56
CA ILE A 81 -10.33 -2.59 6.69
C ILE A 81 -11.75 -2.19 6.29
N ALA A 82 -12.19 -0.99 6.71
CA ALA A 82 -13.50 -0.45 6.33
C ALA A 82 -13.58 -0.17 4.82
N LEU A 83 -12.51 0.38 4.23
CA LEU A 83 -12.42 0.59 2.79
C LEU A 83 -12.42 -0.74 2.01
N ALA A 84 -11.67 -1.75 2.47
CA ALA A 84 -11.68 -3.09 1.87
C ALA A 84 -13.09 -3.70 1.86
N GLN A 85 -13.82 -3.56 2.97
CA GLN A 85 -15.22 -4.01 3.08
C GLN A 85 -16.13 -3.22 2.12
N TYR A 86 -15.94 -1.91 2.02
CA TYR A 86 -16.71 -1.07 1.09
C TYR A 86 -16.45 -1.48 -0.36
N ILE A 87 -15.19 -1.67 -0.74
CA ILE A 87 -14.80 -2.13 -2.09
C ILE A 87 -15.46 -3.48 -2.39
N ALA A 88 -15.35 -4.46 -1.49
CA ALA A 88 -15.94 -5.78 -1.71
C ALA A 88 -17.46 -5.73 -1.94
N VAL A 89 -18.17 -4.95 -1.12
CA VAL A 89 -19.63 -4.74 -1.26
C VAL A 89 -19.96 -4.05 -2.60
N TYR A 90 -19.20 -3.01 -2.95
CA TYR A 90 -19.40 -2.25 -4.20
C TYR A 90 -19.21 -3.14 -5.44
N LEU A 91 -18.22 -4.04 -5.39
CA LEU A 91 -17.94 -5.01 -6.45
C LEU A 91 -18.93 -6.21 -6.44
N GLY A 92 -19.63 -6.46 -5.34
CA GLY A 92 -20.50 -7.63 -5.16
C GLY A 92 -19.73 -8.92 -4.88
N LEU A 93 -18.56 -8.82 -4.22
CA LEU A 93 -17.69 -9.91 -3.85
C LEU A 93 -17.71 -10.16 -2.33
N GLU A 94 -17.42 -11.39 -1.93
CA GLU A 94 -17.17 -11.73 -0.51
C GLU A 94 -15.77 -11.28 -0.13
N LEU A 95 -15.60 -10.53 0.97
CA LEU A 95 -14.30 -10.11 1.46
C LEU A 95 -13.60 -11.25 2.21
N GLU A 96 -12.34 -11.51 1.86
CA GLU A 96 -11.43 -12.38 2.60
C GLU A 96 -10.15 -11.60 2.93
N ILE A 97 -9.94 -11.28 4.22
CA ILE A 97 -8.73 -10.57 4.68
C ILE A 97 -7.69 -11.58 5.15
N ILE A 98 -6.44 -11.38 4.71
CA ILE A 98 -5.30 -12.24 5.01
C ILE A 98 -4.25 -11.39 5.73
N PRO A 99 -4.21 -11.42 7.08
CA PRO A 99 -3.23 -10.67 7.86
C PRO A 99 -1.84 -11.31 7.76
N MET A 100 -0.81 -10.46 7.61
CA MET A 100 0.61 -10.85 7.55
C MET A 100 1.50 -9.65 7.86
N ASP A 101 2.82 -9.83 7.88
CA ASP A 101 3.76 -8.71 7.99
C ASP A 101 3.77 -7.88 6.70
N PHE A 102 4.14 -6.60 6.78
CA PHE A 102 4.06 -5.65 5.65
C PHE A 102 4.81 -6.10 4.39
N ASP A 103 6.05 -6.56 4.53
CA ASP A 103 6.85 -7.11 3.42
C ASP A 103 6.24 -8.39 2.82
N GLY A 104 5.51 -9.15 3.64
CA GLY A 104 4.69 -10.28 3.20
C GLY A 104 3.55 -9.84 2.28
N THR A 105 2.86 -8.72 2.59
CA THR A 105 1.76 -8.20 1.75
C THR A 105 2.26 -7.83 0.35
N LEU A 106 3.44 -7.19 0.26
CA LEU A 106 4.10 -6.87 -1.01
C LEU A 106 4.44 -8.13 -1.82
N SER A 107 4.94 -9.15 -1.13
CA SER A 107 5.34 -10.42 -1.73
C SER A 107 4.16 -11.21 -2.28
N GLU A 108 3.08 -11.35 -1.51
CA GLU A 108 1.88 -12.10 -1.90
C GLU A 108 1.13 -11.39 -3.04
N LEU A 109 1.05 -10.05 -3.03
CA LEU A 109 0.46 -9.27 -4.12
C LEU A 109 1.28 -9.41 -5.41
N SER A 110 2.62 -9.27 -5.33
CA SER A 110 3.52 -9.43 -6.48
C SER A 110 3.47 -10.85 -7.06
N ALA A 111 3.24 -11.85 -6.21
CA ALA A 111 3.07 -13.24 -6.62
C ALA A 111 1.66 -13.56 -7.16
N LYS A 112 0.76 -12.57 -7.21
CA LYS A 112 -0.65 -12.71 -7.63
C LYS A 112 -1.42 -13.76 -6.82
N LYS A 113 -1.13 -13.85 -5.52
CA LYS A 113 -1.81 -14.76 -4.59
C LYS A 113 -2.93 -14.09 -3.79
N VAL A 114 -2.97 -12.76 -3.82
CA VAL A 114 -4.06 -11.92 -3.35
C VAL A 114 -4.45 -10.93 -4.45
N ASP A 115 -5.67 -10.43 -4.38
CA ASP A 115 -6.22 -9.48 -5.35
C ASP A 115 -5.75 -8.07 -5.07
N LEU A 116 -5.79 -7.69 -3.79
CA LEU A 116 -5.46 -6.36 -3.29
C LEU A 116 -4.52 -6.46 -2.09
N ALA A 117 -3.83 -5.35 -1.82
CA ALA A 117 -3.19 -5.09 -0.54
C ALA A 117 -3.58 -3.70 -0.06
N LEU A 118 -4.09 -3.63 1.18
CA LEU A 118 -4.41 -2.40 1.90
C LEU A 118 -3.60 -2.42 3.21
N SER A 119 -2.63 -1.53 3.31
CA SER A 119 -1.71 -1.42 4.45
C SER A 119 -0.98 -0.08 4.43
N GLY A 120 -1.73 1.01 4.24
CA GLY A 120 -1.19 2.36 4.19
C GLY A 120 -0.15 2.58 3.08
N TYR A 121 -0.25 1.90 1.94
CA TYR A 121 0.74 1.99 0.87
C TYR A 121 0.82 3.40 0.29
N SER A 122 2.03 3.94 0.17
CA SER A 122 2.29 5.07 -0.72
C SER A 122 2.55 4.58 -2.14
N PRO A 123 2.17 5.36 -3.17
CA PRO A 123 2.56 5.05 -4.54
C PRO A 123 4.09 5.02 -4.64
N ASP A 124 4.63 3.99 -5.24
CA ASP A 124 6.07 3.81 -5.38
C ASP A 124 6.41 3.36 -6.81
N PRO A 125 7.00 4.23 -7.64
CA PRO A 125 7.37 3.91 -9.02
C PRO A 125 8.29 2.69 -9.14
N THR A 126 9.06 2.37 -8.10
CA THR A 126 9.97 1.20 -8.12
C THR A 126 9.24 -0.13 -8.02
N ARG A 127 7.93 -0.10 -7.70
CA ARG A 127 7.08 -1.29 -7.57
C ARG A 127 6.07 -1.46 -8.70
N GLU A 128 5.99 -0.49 -9.63
CA GLU A 128 5.02 -0.51 -10.73
C GLU A 128 5.22 -1.68 -11.71
N ASP A 129 6.38 -2.31 -11.74
CA ASP A 129 6.62 -3.53 -12.52
C ASP A 129 5.96 -4.77 -11.90
N LYS A 130 5.58 -4.73 -10.61
CA LYS A 130 5.06 -5.86 -9.84
C LYS A 130 3.59 -5.72 -9.46
N MET A 131 3.12 -4.49 -9.29
CA MET A 131 1.74 -4.19 -8.90
C MET A 131 1.26 -2.90 -9.55
N ASP A 132 -0.04 -2.72 -9.62
CA ASP A 132 -0.67 -1.46 -10.01
C ASP A 132 -1.16 -0.74 -8.74
N PHE A 133 -1.25 0.59 -8.81
CA PHE A 133 -1.72 1.41 -7.70
C PHE A 133 -3.05 2.08 -8.06
N SER A 134 -3.97 2.10 -7.10
CA SER A 134 -5.23 2.82 -7.23
C SER A 134 -5.04 4.34 -7.18
N ASP A 135 -6.13 5.07 -7.36
CA ASP A 135 -6.21 6.47 -6.96
C ASP A 135 -5.98 6.60 -5.45
N ILE A 136 -5.45 7.77 -5.03
CA ILE A 136 -5.21 8.09 -3.62
C ILE A 136 -6.54 8.10 -2.88
N TYR A 137 -6.66 7.32 -1.79
CA TYR A 137 -7.84 7.32 -0.93
C TYR A 137 -7.69 8.17 0.33
N TYR A 138 -6.45 8.36 0.82
CA TYR A 138 -6.13 9.17 2.00
C TYR A 138 -4.84 9.94 1.78
N VAL A 139 -4.71 11.15 2.37
CA VAL A 139 -3.48 11.93 2.34
C VAL A 139 -2.93 12.03 3.75
N GLY A 140 -1.84 11.34 3.97
CA GLY A 140 -1.06 11.35 5.21
C GLY A 140 0.29 12.05 5.03
N GLY A 141 1.20 11.80 5.95
CA GLY A 141 2.55 12.35 5.94
C GLY A 141 3.56 11.36 6.50
N GLN A 142 4.82 11.75 6.52
CA GLN A 142 5.89 10.98 7.14
C GLN A 142 6.51 11.81 8.26
N SER A 143 6.88 11.17 9.37
CA SER A 143 7.43 11.86 10.53
C SER A 143 8.65 11.13 11.08
N PHE A 144 9.57 11.92 11.63
CA PHE A 144 10.61 11.41 12.50
C PHE A 144 10.08 11.38 13.94
N VAL A 145 10.21 10.23 14.58
CA VAL A 145 9.71 9.92 15.92
C VAL A 145 10.87 9.55 16.83
N THR A 146 10.83 10.00 18.08
CA THR A 146 11.79 9.63 19.12
C THR A 146 11.08 9.54 20.47
N VAL A 147 11.80 9.41 21.56
CA VAL A 147 11.25 9.53 22.92
C VAL A 147 11.46 10.93 23.49
N GLN A 148 10.61 11.35 24.45
CA GLN A 148 10.67 12.68 25.07
C GLN A 148 12.04 13.00 25.63
N ASP A 149 12.72 12.03 26.24
CA ASP A 149 14.02 12.21 26.86
C ASP A 149 15.15 12.49 25.86
N LYS A 150 14.97 12.09 24.57
CA LYS A 150 15.93 12.34 23.49
C LYS A 150 15.48 13.45 22.54
N ALA A 151 14.29 14.03 22.74
CA ALA A 151 13.69 14.98 21.81
C ALA A 151 14.56 16.22 21.52
N ASP A 152 15.31 16.71 22.49
CA ASP A 152 16.22 17.86 22.33
C ASP A 152 17.47 17.54 21.49
N SER A 153 17.78 16.26 21.27
CA SER A 153 18.90 15.83 20.43
C SER A 153 18.61 15.92 18.94
N PHE A 154 17.32 16.02 18.57
CA PHE A 154 16.86 15.98 17.19
C PHE A 154 16.01 17.20 16.87
N SER A 155 16.54 18.12 16.09
CA SER A 155 15.79 19.29 15.56
C SER A 155 15.60 19.19 14.05
N THR A 156 16.47 18.46 13.37
CA THR A 156 16.47 18.25 11.92
C THR A 156 16.89 16.81 11.59
N LEU A 157 16.67 16.38 10.35
CA LEU A 157 17.17 15.09 9.85
C LEU A 157 18.72 14.98 9.96
N ALA A 158 19.44 16.09 9.80
CA ALA A 158 20.89 16.10 9.93
C ALA A 158 21.38 15.76 11.36
N ASP A 159 20.57 16.08 12.37
CA ASP A 159 20.91 15.72 13.76
C ASP A 159 20.80 14.21 13.99
N ALA A 160 19.90 13.52 13.25
CA ALA A 160 19.73 12.08 13.30
C ALA A 160 20.75 11.31 12.44
N ASN A 161 21.41 11.99 11.49
CA ASN A 161 22.39 11.39 10.58
C ASN A 161 23.79 11.28 11.22
N LYS A 162 23.93 10.37 12.19
CA LYS A 162 25.22 10.11 12.86
C LYS A 162 25.38 8.61 13.13
N ALA A 163 26.61 8.12 12.95
CA ALA A 163 26.96 6.71 13.10
C ALA A 163 26.71 6.12 14.50
N GLU A 164 26.48 6.94 15.49
CA GLU A 164 26.17 6.54 16.87
C GLU A 164 24.69 6.26 17.10
N TYR A 165 23.78 6.64 16.16
CA TYR A 165 22.35 6.49 16.32
C TYR A 165 21.81 5.27 15.58
N GLN A 166 20.85 4.59 16.21
CA GLN A 166 20.06 3.52 15.62
C GLN A 166 18.68 4.07 15.24
N ILE A 167 18.39 4.06 13.95
CA ILE A 167 17.17 4.63 13.39
C ILE A 167 16.29 3.52 12.84
N GLY A 168 15.08 3.38 13.42
CA GLY A 168 14.12 2.35 13.06
C GLY A 168 13.26 2.71 11.84
N ALA A 169 12.91 1.71 11.06
CA ALA A 169 11.86 1.79 10.04
C ALA A 169 11.26 0.42 9.77
N GLN A 170 10.04 0.37 9.22
CA GLN A 170 9.41 -0.91 8.88
C GLN A 170 10.05 -1.50 7.63
N LEU A 171 10.36 -2.79 7.69
CA LEU A 171 10.99 -3.53 6.60
C LEU A 171 10.17 -3.47 5.30
N GLY A 172 10.82 -3.06 4.20
CA GLY A 172 10.20 -2.98 2.89
C GLY A 172 9.28 -1.77 2.68
N SER A 173 9.17 -0.85 3.64
CA SER A 173 8.36 0.36 3.54
C SER A 173 9.11 1.53 2.92
N ILE A 174 8.36 2.56 2.48
CA ILE A 174 8.99 3.83 2.06
C ILE A 174 9.70 4.53 3.22
N GLN A 175 9.30 4.29 4.47
CA GLN A 175 9.96 4.82 5.65
C GLN A 175 11.39 4.27 5.79
N ALA A 176 11.62 3.00 5.41
CA ALA A 176 12.95 2.42 5.36
C ALA A 176 13.83 3.08 4.27
N ASP A 177 13.24 3.38 3.13
CA ASP A 177 13.95 4.08 2.04
C ASP A 177 14.25 5.54 2.43
N LEU A 178 13.28 6.25 3.03
CA LEU A 178 13.48 7.59 3.57
C LEU A 178 14.55 7.64 4.68
N ALA A 179 14.59 6.63 5.54
CA ALA A 179 15.63 6.54 6.57
C ALA A 179 17.03 6.40 5.95
N LYS A 180 17.18 5.49 4.98
CA LYS A 180 18.46 5.29 4.25
C LYS A 180 18.88 6.51 3.46
N GLU A 181 17.95 7.25 2.87
CA GLU A 181 18.21 8.44 2.08
C GLU A 181 18.59 9.64 2.97
N ASN A 182 17.85 9.86 4.05
CA ASN A 182 17.99 11.06 4.88
C ASN A 182 18.97 10.91 6.05
N THR A 183 19.26 9.66 6.47
CA THR A 183 20.21 9.37 7.56
C THR A 183 21.22 8.29 7.19
N PRO A 184 21.95 8.44 6.04
CA PRO A 184 22.84 7.40 5.51
C PRO A 184 24.04 7.05 6.39
N ASP A 185 24.42 7.92 7.33
CA ASP A 185 25.52 7.67 8.26
C ASP A 185 25.05 6.96 9.54
N ALA A 186 23.74 6.92 9.82
CA ALA A 186 23.17 6.23 10.97
C ALA A 186 23.06 4.71 10.71
N ASP A 187 22.92 3.93 11.79
CA ASP A 187 22.61 2.51 11.71
C ASP A 187 21.10 2.32 11.51
N ILE A 188 20.68 1.89 10.31
CA ILE A 188 19.25 1.69 9.97
C ILE A 188 18.82 0.30 10.41
N VAL A 189 17.89 0.24 11.35
CA VAL A 189 17.30 -0.98 11.90
C VAL A 189 15.93 -1.20 11.28
N GLU A 190 15.85 -2.15 10.36
CA GLU A 190 14.57 -2.53 9.74
C GLU A 190 13.89 -3.65 10.53
N LEU A 191 12.65 -3.41 10.99
CA LEU A 191 11.84 -4.36 11.75
C LEU A 191 10.55 -4.67 10.97
N SER A 192 10.07 -5.91 11.09
CA SER A 192 8.87 -6.34 10.35
C SER A 192 7.60 -5.63 10.80
N LYS A 193 7.54 -5.19 12.08
CA LYS A 193 6.35 -4.59 12.69
C LYS A 193 6.62 -3.21 13.26
N VAL A 194 5.66 -2.30 13.06
CA VAL A 194 5.70 -0.96 13.69
C VAL A 194 5.61 -1.07 15.21
N THR A 195 4.84 -2.04 15.74
CA THR A 195 4.78 -2.30 17.19
C THR A 195 6.16 -2.60 17.78
N ASP A 196 7.01 -3.35 17.07
CA ASP A 196 8.38 -3.64 17.52
C ASP A 196 9.25 -2.38 17.48
N ILE A 197 9.10 -1.53 16.45
CA ILE A 197 9.79 -0.24 16.37
C ILE A 197 9.42 0.64 17.57
N ILE A 198 8.14 0.73 17.91
CA ILE A 198 7.66 1.48 19.07
C ILE A 198 8.24 0.91 20.37
N ALA A 199 8.23 -0.42 20.55
CA ALA A 199 8.80 -1.08 21.72
C ALA A 199 10.30 -0.81 21.85
N GLU A 200 11.06 -0.82 20.76
CA GLU A 200 12.49 -0.56 20.76
C GLU A 200 12.81 0.93 20.99
N LEU A 201 11.99 1.86 20.50
CA LEU A 201 12.08 3.27 20.88
C LEU A 201 11.87 3.46 22.39
N LEU A 202 10.79 2.89 22.95
CA LEU A 202 10.44 3.00 24.36
C LEU A 202 11.49 2.35 25.28
N SER A 203 12.13 1.27 24.86
CA SER A 203 13.21 0.60 25.59
C SER A 203 14.57 1.28 25.43
N GLY A 204 14.68 2.28 24.55
CA GLY A 204 15.92 3.03 24.29
C GLY A 204 16.93 2.31 23.40
N LYS A 205 16.57 1.20 22.77
CA LYS A 205 17.40 0.50 21.78
C LYS A 205 17.46 1.29 20.45
N LEU A 206 16.37 1.93 20.06
CA LEU A 206 16.37 2.90 18.96
C LEU A 206 16.48 4.33 19.51
N ASP A 207 17.15 5.19 18.75
CA ASP A 207 17.26 6.61 19.05
C ASP A 207 16.15 7.42 18.37
N GLY A 208 15.70 6.98 17.22
CA GLY A 208 14.60 7.56 16.44
C GLY A 208 14.03 6.55 15.45
N ALA A 209 12.95 6.91 14.78
CA ALA A 209 12.34 6.11 13.74
C ALA A 209 11.63 6.98 12.72
N PHE A 210 11.48 6.47 11.49
CA PHE A 210 10.62 7.02 10.46
C PHE A 210 9.30 6.25 10.49
N ILE A 211 8.20 6.96 10.71
CA ILE A 211 6.85 6.39 10.81
C ILE A 211 5.86 7.33 10.09
N GLU A 212 4.82 6.78 9.48
CA GLU A 212 3.71 7.57 8.94
C GLU A 212 3.10 8.45 10.03
N THR A 213 2.73 9.70 9.68
CA THR A 213 2.41 10.73 10.67
C THR A 213 1.22 10.38 11.53
N VAL A 214 0.09 9.96 10.93
CA VAL A 214 -1.12 9.65 11.72
C VAL A 214 -0.93 8.40 12.58
N VAL A 215 -0.10 7.47 12.13
CA VAL A 215 0.28 6.29 12.91
C VAL A 215 1.16 6.68 14.10
N ALA A 216 2.18 7.50 13.86
CA ALA A 216 3.03 8.03 14.92
C ALA A 216 2.23 8.79 15.98
N GLU A 217 1.26 9.62 15.56
CA GLU A 217 0.38 10.37 16.44
C GLU A 217 -0.55 9.46 17.25
N ALA A 218 -1.10 8.40 16.62
CA ALA A 218 -1.93 7.41 17.32
C ALA A 218 -1.14 6.68 18.41
N TYR A 219 0.09 6.26 18.10
CA TYR A 219 0.98 5.66 19.11
C TYR A 219 1.38 6.65 20.20
N ALA A 220 1.68 7.90 19.87
CA ALA A 220 2.04 8.92 20.87
C ALA A 220 0.91 9.27 21.84
N LYS A 221 -0.36 9.16 21.41
CA LYS A 221 -1.52 9.29 22.32
C LYS A 221 -1.57 8.17 23.37
N ASN A 222 -1.25 6.95 22.96
CA ASN A 222 -1.28 5.77 23.83
C ASN A 222 0.01 5.63 24.67
N TYR A 223 1.13 6.14 24.16
CA TYR A 223 2.45 6.08 24.80
C TYR A 223 3.06 7.50 24.94
N PRO A 224 2.73 8.24 26.01
CA PRO A 224 3.15 9.64 26.19
C PRO A 224 4.67 9.86 26.23
N ALA A 225 5.47 8.79 26.37
CA ALA A 225 6.92 8.86 26.28
C ALA A 225 7.42 9.07 24.85
N LEU A 226 6.59 8.81 23.83
CA LEU A 226 6.92 9.08 22.44
C LEU A 226 6.80 10.57 22.11
N CYS A 227 7.59 11.00 21.14
CA CYS A 227 7.60 12.35 20.61
C CYS A 227 7.60 12.30 19.08
N VAL A 228 6.52 12.73 18.45
CA VAL A 228 6.47 12.99 17.01
C VAL A 228 7.18 14.31 16.77
N LYS A 229 8.40 14.27 16.22
CA LYS A 229 9.34 15.40 16.33
C LYS A 229 9.19 16.41 15.20
N PHE A 230 9.21 15.94 13.96
CA PHE A 230 9.04 16.79 12.77
C PHE A 230 8.63 15.97 11.56
N ALA A 231 7.97 16.65 10.60
CA ALA A 231 7.59 16.04 9.33
C ALA A 231 8.83 15.76 8.45
N VAL A 232 8.81 14.63 7.77
CA VAL A 232 9.81 14.22 6.79
C VAL A 232 9.25 14.47 5.40
N PRO A 233 9.89 15.30 4.56
CA PRO A 233 9.47 15.49 3.19
C PRO A 233 9.61 14.20 2.37
N TYR A 234 8.65 13.92 1.50
CA TYR A 234 8.70 12.81 0.54
C TYR A 234 7.89 13.17 -0.72
N GLU A 235 8.17 12.51 -1.85
CA GLU A 235 7.60 12.89 -3.14
C GLU A 235 6.25 12.19 -3.43
N GLN A 236 6.08 10.95 -2.98
CA GLN A 236 4.91 10.11 -3.27
C GLN A 236 3.85 10.26 -2.18
N GLU A 237 3.21 11.44 -2.12
CA GLU A 237 2.19 11.74 -1.10
C GLU A 237 0.93 10.90 -1.28
N GLY A 238 0.35 10.50 -0.15
CA GLY A 238 -0.95 9.83 -0.05
C GLY A 238 -0.87 8.31 0.03
N SER A 239 -2.04 7.73 0.33
CA SER A 239 -2.22 6.29 0.49
C SER A 239 -3.07 5.72 -0.65
N VAL A 240 -2.66 4.59 -1.19
CA VAL A 240 -3.24 3.89 -2.34
C VAL A 240 -3.47 2.42 -2.04
N VAL A 241 -4.40 1.80 -2.75
CA VAL A 241 -4.58 0.34 -2.75
C VAL A 241 -3.59 -0.27 -3.73
N GLY A 242 -2.81 -1.24 -3.28
CA GLY A 242 -2.04 -2.11 -4.16
C GLY A 242 -2.97 -3.09 -4.88
N VAL A 243 -2.90 -3.16 -6.20
CA VAL A 243 -3.70 -4.06 -7.03
C VAL A 243 -2.79 -5.04 -7.75
N SER A 244 -3.19 -6.30 -7.80
CA SER A 244 -2.45 -7.33 -8.52
C SER A 244 -2.20 -6.92 -9.97
N LYS A 245 -0.93 -7.01 -10.41
CA LYS A 245 -0.47 -6.52 -11.73
C LYS A 245 -1.23 -7.15 -12.90
N ASP A 246 -1.44 -6.35 -13.95
CA ASP A 246 -2.17 -6.72 -15.18
C ASP A 246 -3.66 -7.05 -14.94
N ASN A 247 -4.28 -6.49 -13.90
CA ASN A 247 -5.70 -6.64 -13.61
C ASN A 247 -6.44 -5.29 -13.78
N GLY A 248 -6.39 -4.73 -14.98
CA GLY A 248 -6.92 -3.40 -15.28
C GLY A 248 -8.43 -3.24 -14.99
N ALA A 249 -9.22 -4.30 -15.16
CA ALA A 249 -10.64 -4.26 -14.81
C ALA A 249 -10.85 -4.12 -13.28
N LEU A 250 -10.06 -4.83 -12.48
CA LEU A 250 -10.11 -4.71 -11.01
C LEU A 250 -9.61 -3.34 -10.55
N LEU A 251 -8.51 -2.84 -11.12
CA LEU A 251 -7.99 -1.51 -10.81
C LEU A 251 -9.03 -0.41 -11.08
N ALA A 252 -9.66 -0.44 -12.27
CA ALA A 252 -10.71 0.52 -12.61
C ALA A 252 -11.91 0.43 -11.66
N ALA A 253 -12.32 -0.78 -11.30
CA ALA A 253 -13.44 -1.00 -10.38
C ALA A 253 -13.11 -0.54 -8.94
N VAL A 254 -11.87 -0.74 -8.48
CA VAL A 254 -11.37 -0.23 -7.18
C VAL A 254 -11.39 1.30 -7.17
N ASN A 255 -10.93 1.95 -8.26
CA ASN A 255 -10.94 3.41 -8.37
C ASN A 255 -12.37 3.99 -8.34
N LEU A 256 -13.33 3.33 -9.00
CA LEU A 256 -14.75 3.71 -8.89
C LEU A 256 -15.29 3.56 -7.47
N ALA A 257 -14.91 2.50 -6.75
CA ALA A 257 -15.31 2.31 -5.37
C ALA A 257 -14.71 3.37 -4.44
N ILE A 258 -13.43 3.72 -4.62
CA ILE A 258 -12.77 4.80 -3.87
C ILE A 258 -13.45 6.15 -4.13
N ALA A 259 -13.74 6.46 -5.40
CA ALA A 259 -14.43 7.69 -5.76
C ALA A 259 -15.83 7.75 -5.11
N ALA A 260 -16.59 6.67 -5.16
CA ALA A 260 -17.91 6.57 -4.50
C ALA A 260 -17.81 6.74 -2.98
N ALA A 261 -16.82 6.11 -2.31
CA ALA A 261 -16.62 6.23 -0.87
C ALA A 261 -16.26 7.66 -0.44
N LYS A 262 -15.55 8.40 -1.29
CA LYS A 262 -15.26 9.83 -1.06
C LYS A 262 -16.49 10.70 -1.29
N GLU A 263 -17.24 10.45 -2.36
CA GLU A 263 -18.41 11.25 -2.74
C GLU A 263 -19.55 11.11 -1.69
N ASP A 264 -19.78 9.90 -1.17
CA ASP A 264 -20.83 9.65 -0.18
C ASP A 264 -20.42 9.94 1.27
N GLY A 265 -19.17 10.37 1.51
CA GLY A 265 -18.60 10.68 2.82
C GLY A 265 -18.25 9.46 3.66
N SER A 266 -18.29 8.26 3.08
CA SER A 266 -17.92 7.03 3.78
C SER A 266 -16.45 7.03 4.18
N MET A 267 -15.56 7.54 3.31
CA MET A 267 -14.12 7.59 3.62
C MET A 267 -13.83 8.45 4.85
N ASP A 268 -14.41 9.65 4.95
CA ASP A 268 -14.24 10.53 6.11
C ASP A 268 -14.76 9.87 7.40
N ARG A 269 -15.89 9.17 7.30
CA ARG A 269 -16.45 8.41 8.42
C ARG A 269 -15.52 7.26 8.84
N PHE A 270 -14.97 6.49 7.91
CA PHE A 270 -14.04 5.40 8.21
C PHE A 270 -12.81 5.91 8.96
N VAL A 271 -12.23 7.04 8.51
CA VAL A 271 -11.09 7.67 9.18
C VAL A 271 -11.45 8.13 10.59
N ALA A 272 -12.60 8.77 10.77
CA ALA A 272 -13.05 9.26 12.09
C ALA A 272 -13.31 8.11 13.07
N GLU A 273 -13.99 7.05 12.63
CA GLU A 273 -14.26 5.85 13.43
C GLU A 273 -12.98 5.12 13.80
N ALA A 274 -12.07 4.93 12.85
CA ALA A 274 -10.79 4.26 13.10
C ALA A 274 -9.90 5.04 14.09
N ASN A 275 -9.85 6.38 13.98
CA ASN A 275 -9.14 7.21 14.95
C ASN A 275 -9.72 7.05 16.36
N THR A 276 -11.04 6.99 16.48
CA THR A 276 -11.71 6.78 17.78
C THR A 276 -11.38 5.40 18.36
N LEU A 277 -11.38 4.37 17.53
CA LEU A 277 -11.02 3.01 17.94
C LEU A 277 -9.54 2.87 18.32
N ALA A 278 -8.66 3.65 17.70
CA ALA A 278 -7.23 3.65 18.01
C ALA A 278 -6.92 4.34 19.35
N GLU A 279 -7.79 5.27 19.81
CA GLU A 279 -7.63 5.93 21.10
C GLU A 279 -7.98 4.98 22.27
N GLY A 280 -7.01 4.74 23.16
CA GLY A 280 -7.20 3.90 24.35
C GLY A 280 -7.02 2.40 24.11
N ASN A 281 -6.78 1.95 22.88
CA ASN A 281 -6.31 0.60 22.60
C ASN A 281 -4.80 0.51 22.90
N THR A 282 -4.45 0.08 24.10
CA THR A 282 -3.08 -0.23 24.43
C THR A 282 -2.73 -1.59 23.84
N TYR A 283 -1.68 -1.62 23.02
CA TYR A 283 -1.12 -2.84 22.44
C TYR A 283 -0.33 -3.68 23.45
N GLU A 284 -0.43 -3.37 24.77
CA GLU A 284 0.33 -4.03 25.82
C GLU A 284 0.16 -5.56 25.81
N GLY A 285 -1.05 -6.07 25.53
CA GLY A 285 -1.31 -7.50 25.45
C GLY A 285 -0.76 -8.19 24.18
N LEU A 286 -0.45 -7.43 23.12
CA LEU A 286 0.16 -7.96 21.89
C LEU A 286 1.69 -8.03 21.99
N LEU A 287 2.30 -7.16 22.80
CA LEU A 287 3.75 -7.15 23.07
C LEU A 287 4.13 -8.31 24.02
N ASP A 288 3.25 -8.68 24.95
CA ASP A 288 3.51 -9.71 25.96
C ASP A 288 3.37 -11.17 25.45
N ASN A 289 2.75 -11.38 24.27
CA ASN A 289 2.51 -12.73 23.72
C ASN A 289 3.59 -13.21 22.74
N GLN A 290 4.74 -12.54 22.66
CA GLN A 290 5.90 -12.94 21.85
C GLN A 290 7.00 -13.60 22.72
N GLY A 291 6.60 -14.57 23.57
CA GLY A 291 7.49 -15.43 24.36
C GLY A 291 7.67 -16.81 23.75
#